data_0915ecd5633f40e725b09a4fed8972c8
#
_entry.id   0915ecd5633f40e725b09a4fed8972c8
#
_cell.length_a   1.000
_cell.length_b   1.000
_cell.length_c   1.000
_cell.angle_alpha   90.00
_cell.angle_beta   90.00
_cell.angle_gamma   90.00
#
_symmetry.space_group_name_H-M   'P 1'
#
loop_
_entity.id
_entity.type
_entity.pdbx_description
1 polymer ?
#
loop_
_entity_poly.entity_id
_entity_poly.type
_entity_poly.pdbx_seq_one_letter_code
_entity_poly.pdbx_strand_id
1 'polypeptide(L)'
;MAQNAHFSSWALDPKISHLNHGSFGAVPHDVQLVQESFQKRMNANPNRWFRSELPDLMTGARHITASWLGIDAGDFAFVPNAGQGVITAVQSLVDHVNRQKQTPHIVDTSLGYGGVTRGLQHIAARSGATYSDARLTYPVDLDASVIAQRLRECMPKDDAPTIVVLDHITSETGLLLPVAEVIAEVRSTHPHAKFVIDGAHSAGMLQQPIPQGCDVWVGNLHKWLCAPRPAAGLVCRNPQLRQSLSPLAPSWGFEDGFPTSFDWQGTADYSSYLSVPAAITFQEQWSWAVRDEHNRRVVDAAAETLRRAWKVEAHVDASREAPWMRMVKTTASRPLTKQELDSTIERAGRELKAECVLVTVGDSTYVRLSAHMYNELEDYEALVGISGLLP
;
A
#
# COMPACT_ATOMS: atom_id res chain seq x y z
N MET A 1 -7.46 -21.74 22.29
CA MET A 1 -8.15 -20.70 21.54
C MET A 1 -9.06 -21.39 20.51
N ALA A 2 -10.35 -21.07 20.47
CA ALA A 2 -11.21 -21.55 19.39
C ALA A 2 -10.77 -20.78 18.14
N GLN A 3 -10.21 -21.47 17.15
CA GLN A 3 -9.85 -20.83 15.88
C GLN A 3 -11.11 -20.39 15.14
N ASN A 4 -11.09 -19.18 14.60
CA ASN A 4 -12.10 -18.68 13.68
C ASN A 4 -12.31 -19.72 12.56
N ALA A 5 -13.57 -19.98 12.19
CA ALA A 5 -13.91 -20.91 11.11
C ALA A 5 -13.19 -20.59 9.78
N HIS A 6 -12.79 -19.31 9.58
CA HIS A 6 -12.07 -18.86 8.39
C HIS A 6 -10.55 -19.02 8.49
N PHE A 7 -9.98 -19.16 9.70
CA PHE A 7 -8.53 -19.24 9.89
C PHE A 7 -7.89 -20.40 9.11
N SER A 8 -8.56 -21.55 9.05
CA SER A 8 -8.06 -22.74 8.34
C SER A 8 -7.87 -22.57 6.84
N SER A 9 -8.46 -21.52 6.25
CA SER A 9 -8.25 -21.19 4.84
C SER A 9 -6.92 -20.46 4.57
N TRP A 10 -6.16 -20.10 5.61
CA TRP A 10 -4.94 -19.29 5.52
C TRP A 10 -3.70 -20.08 5.90
N ALA A 11 -2.61 -19.86 5.17
CA ALA A 11 -1.31 -20.48 5.43
C ALA A 11 -0.55 -19.76 6.57
N LEU A 12 -1.20 -19.59 7.71
CA LEU A 12 -0.66 -18.92 8.89
C LEU A 12 -0.36 -19.94 10.01
N ASP A 13 0.67 -19.66 10.82
CA ASP A 13 0.97 -20.48 12.00
C ASP A 13 -0.15 -20.30 13.05
N PRO A 14 -0.89 -21.38 13.42
CA PRO A 14 -1.99 -21.28 14.36
C PRO A 14 -1.56 -21.02 15.81
N LYS A 15 -0.26 -21.01 16.11
CA LYS A 15 0.29 -20.71 17.43
C LYS A 15 0.58 -19.23 17.63
N ILE A 16 0.40 -18.41 16.60
CA ILE A 16 0.71 -16.99 16.58
C ILE A 16 -0.57 -16.21 16.29
N SER A 17 -0.82 -15.15 17.05
CA SER A 17 -1.83 -14.15 16.73
C SER A 17 -1.28 -13.17 15.68
N HIS A 18 -1.80 -13.24 14.45
CA HIS A 18 -1.35 -12.41 13.32
C HIS A 18 -2.15 -11.10 13.28
N LEU A 19 -1.64 -10.04 13.92
CA LEU A 19 -2.35 -8.78 14.16
C LEU A 19 -1.83 -7.63 13.28
N ASN A 20 -0.94 -7.94 12.35
CA ASN A 20 -0.27 -6.98 11.46
C ASN A 20 -0.44 -7.33 9.98
N HIS A 21 -1.65 -7.69 9.56
CA HIS A 21 -1.96 -7.99 8.14
C HIS A 21 -1.52 -6.83 7.22
N GLY A 22 -1.74 -5.59 7.65
CA GLY A 22 -1.43 -4.40 6.85
C GLY A 22 0.03 -4.25 6.43
N SER A 23 0.99 -4.87 7.12
CA SER A 23 2.40 -4.75 6.72
C SER A 23 2.73 -5.59 5.48
N PHE A 24 2.37 -6.88 5.48
CA PHE A 24 2.85 -7.83 4.48
C PHE A 24 1.75 -8.67 3.82
N GLY A 25 0.52 -8.61 4.32
CA GLY A 25 -0.56 -9.50 3.90
C GLY A 25 -0.36 -10.95 4.33
N ALA A 26 -1.35 -11.77 4.10
CA ALA A 26 -1.30 -13.22 4.27
C ALA A 26 -1.85 -13.88 2.99
N VAL A 27 -1.35 -15.06 2.65
CA VAL A 27 -1.75 -15.78 1.44
C VAL A 27 -2.66 -16.94 1.84
N PRO A 28 -3.88 -17.07 1.25
CA PRO A 28 -4.73 -18.23 1.46
C PRO A 28 -4.12 -19.51 0.85
N HIS A 29 -4.46 -20.68 1.42
CA HIS A 29 -3.97 -21.97 0.93
C HIS A 29 -4.28 -22.20 -0.56
N ASP A 30 -5.52 -21.94 -0.98
CA ASP A 30 -5.92 -22.14 -2.38
C ASP A 30 -5.11 -21.25 -3.35
N VAL A 31 -4.83 -20.03 -2.95
CA VAL A 31 -4.01 -19.10 -3.75
C VAL A 31 -2.55 -19.56 -3.79
N GLN A 32 -2.02 -20.09 -2.69
CA GLN A 32 -0.67 -20.65 -2.63
C GLN A 32 -0.54 -21.87 -3.57
N LEU A 33 -1.53 -22.76 -3.59
CA LEU A 33 -1.55 -23.92 -4.50
C LEU A 33 -1.53 -23.51 -5.98
N VAL A 34 -2.22 -22.43 -6.34
CA VAL A 34 -2.17 -21.87 -7.70
C VAL A 34 -0.77 -21.36 -8.03
N GLN A 35 -0.13 -20.62 -7.12
CA GLN A 35 1.24 -20.16 -7.30
C GLN A 35 2.22 -21.31 -7.50
N GLU A 36 2.14 -22.34 -6.65
CA GLU A 36 2.96 -23.55 -6.76
C GLU A 36 2.76 -24.27 -8.11
N SER A 37 1.53 -24.30 -8.62
CA SER A 37 1.23 -24.88 -9.93
C SER A 37 1.96 -24.14 -11.04
N PHE A 38 1.97 -22.81 -11.04
CA PHE A 38 2.73 -22.01 -12.01
C PHE A 38 4.23 -22.23 -11.90
N GLN A 39 4.77 -22.28 -10.66
CA GLN A 39 6.19 -22.57 -10.43
C GLN A 39 6.59 -23.96 -10.94
N LYS A 40 5.75 -24.98 -10.72
CA LYS A 40 5.98 -26.34 -11.26
C LYS A 40 5.98 -26.34 -12.78
N ARG A 41 5.05 -25.64 -13.45
CA ARG A 41 4.99 -25.52 -14.91
C ARG A 41 6.22 -24.80 -15.47
N MET A 42 6.62 -23.68 -14.86
CA MET A 42 7.83 -22.94 -15.22
C MET A 42 9.09 -23.83 -15.17
N ASN A 43 9.25 -24.56 -14.07
CA ASN A 43 10.43 -25.41 -13.87
C ASN A 43 10.43 -26.67 -14.76
N ALA A 44 9.25 -27.18 -15.13
CA ALA A 44 9.14 -28.38 -15.97
C ALA A 44 9.61 -28.11 -17.42
N ASN A 45 9.36 -26.91 -17.96
CA ASN A 45 9.84 -26.52 -19.28
C ASN A 45 10.03 -25.00 -19.37
N PRO A 46 11.15 -24.45 -18.85
CA PRO A 46 11.35 -23.00 -18.78
C PRO A 46 11.38 -22.33 -20.16
N ASN A 47 11.90 -23.01 -21.19
CA ASN A 47 11.98 -22.45 -22.54
C ASN A 47 10.59 -22.23 -23.14
N ARG A 48 9.70 -23.21 -23.05
CA ARG A 48 8.31 -23.09 -23.50
C ARG A 48 7.54 -22.08 -22.62
N TRP A 49 7.76 -22.13 -21.30
CA TRP A 49 7.13 -21.23 -20.34
C TRP A 49 7.37 -19.77 -20.70
N PHE A 50 8.63 -19.35 -20.75
CA PHE A 50 8.98 -17.95 -20.98
C PHE A 50 8.68 -17.46 -22.39
N ARG A 51 8.75 -18.33 -23.41
CA ARG A 51 8.56 -17.93 -24.80
C ARG A 51 7.13 -17.98 -25.31
N SER A 52 6.32 -18.89 -24.76
CA SER A 52 5.00 -19.18 -25.32
C SER A 52 3.86 -19.09 -24.33
N GLU A 53 4.06 -19.49 -23.06
CA GLU A 53 2.97 -19.54 -22.09
C GLU A 53 2.83 -18.25 -21.28
N LEU A 54 3.94 -17.70 -20.80
CA LEU A 54 3.94 -16.52 -19.91
C LEU A 54 3.27 -15.28 -20.54
N PRO A 55 3.49 -14.91 -21.81
CA PRO A 55 2.85 -13.72 -22.40
C PRO A 55 1.32 -13.76 -22.35
N ASP A 56 0.73 -14.91 -22.72
CA ASP A 56 -0.73 -15.08 -22.70
C ASP A 56 -1.27 -15.09 -21.26
N LEU A 57 -0.56 -15.75 -20.34
CA LEU A 57 -0.93 -15.79 -18.93
C LEU A 57 -0.88 -14.41 -18.28
N MET A 58 0.16 -13.61 -18.56
CA MET A 58 0.27 -12.23 -18.08
C MET A 58 -0.86 -11.36 -18.60
N THR A 59 -1.17 -11.48 -19.90
CA THR A 59 -2.29 -10.79 -20.53
C THR A 59 -3.62 -11.16 -19.84
N GLY A 60 -3.88 -12.46 -19.64
CA GLY A 60 -5.08 -12.93 -18.94
C GLY A 60 -5.19 -12.41 -17.52
N ALA A 61 -4.11 -12.50 -16.73
CA ALA A 61 -4.08 -11.99 -15.35
C ALA A 61 -4.31 -10.48 -15.30
N ARG A 62 -3.73 -9.72 -16.24
CA ARG A 62 -3.95 -8.28 -16.40
C ARG A 62 -5.41 -7.94 -16.65
N HIS A 63 -6.06 -8.62 -17.61
CA HIS A 63 -7.47 -8.38 -17.92
C HIS A 63 -8.39 -8.64 -16.73
N ILE A 64 -8.19 -9.74 -16.01
CA ILE A 64 -9.00 -10.08 -14.83
C ILE A 64 -8.79 -9.03 -13.73
N THR A 65 -7.53 -8.65 -13.46
CA THR A 65 -7.20 -7.67 -12.42
C THR A 65 -7.75 -6.29 -12.74
N ALA A 66 -7.62 -5.85 -13.99
CA ALA A 66 -8.17 -4.56 -14.43
C ALA A 66 -9.70 -4.53 -14.34
N SER A 67 -10.36 -5.61 -14.76
CA SER A 67 -11.82 -5.76 -14.63
C SER A 67 -12.27 -5.67 -13.17
N TRP A 68 -11.56 -6.34 -12.26
CA TRP A 68 -11.84 -6.25 -10.82
C TRP A 68 -11.66 -4.84 -10.25
N LEU A 69 -10.68 -4.09 -10.75
CA LEU A 69 -10.46 -2.67 -10.40
C LEU A 69 -11.45 -1.72 -11.10
N GLY A 70 -12.29 -2.20 -12.03
CA GLY A 70 -13.22 -1.37 -12.81
C GLY A 70 -12.53 -0.44 -13.80
N ILE A 71 -11.44 -0.89 -14.43
CA ILE A 71 -10.65 -0.14 -15.42
C ILE A 71 -10.38 -0.97 -16.68
N ASP A 72 -9.91 -0.31 -17.73
CA ASP A 72 -9.44 -1.00 -18.93
C ASP A 72 -8.08 -1.69 -18.70
N ALA A 73 -7.88 -2.86 -19.31
CA ALA A 73 -6.62 -3.60 -19.22
C ALA A 73 -5.41 -2.82 -19.78
N GLY A 74 -5.66 -1.93 -20.75
CA GLY A 74 -4.66 -1.01 -21.29
C GLY A 74 -4.21 0.09 -20.32
N ASP A 75 -4.93 0.27 -19.20
CA ASP A 75 -4.61 1.24 -18.16
C ASP A 75 -3.81 0.63 -16.99
N PHE A 76 -3.57 -0.68 -17.00
CA PHE A 76 -3.01 -1.44 -15.89
C PHE A 76 -1.70 -2.15 -16.25
N ALA A 77 -0.71 -2.07 -15.39
CA ALA A 77 0.52 -2.89 -15.44
C ALA A 77 0.81 -3.52 -14.08
N PHE A 78 1.36 -4.74 -14.07
CA PHE A 78 1.91 -5.33 -12.85
C PHE A 78 3.27 -4.71 -12.50
N VAL A 79 3.47 -4.47 -11.20
CA VAL A 79 4.74 -4.04 -10.61
C VAL A 79 5.00 -4.85 -9.33
N PRO A 80 6.27 -4.97 -8.87
CA PRO A 80 6.56 -5.83 -7.72
C PRO A 80 5.87 -5.39 -6.42
N ASN A 81 5.84 -4.09 -6.14
CA ASN A 81 5.21 -3.51 -4.95
C ASN A 81 4.92 -2.02 -5.16
N ALA A 82 4.09 -1.44 -4.29
CA ALA A 82 3.70 -0.04 -4.41
C ALA A 82 4.90 0.91 -4.36
N GLY A 83 5.87 0.68 -3.48
CA GLY A 83 7.06 1.53 -3.41
C GLY A 83 7.84 1.59 -4.73
N GLN A 84 8.11 0.42 -5.35
CA GLN A 84 8.76 0.39 -6.67
C GLN A 84 7.88 1.01 -7.76
N GLY A 85 6.57 0.76 -7.73
CA GLY A 85 5.65 1.33 -8.71
C GLY A 85 5.55 2.86 -8.62
N VAL A 86 5.47 3.42 -7.42
CA VAL A 86 5.47 4.89 -7.21
C VAL A 86 6.80 5.49 -7.70
N ILE A 87 7.94 4.90 -7.33
CA ILE A 87 9.25 5.36 -7.79
C ILE A 87 9.37 5.27 -9.32
N THR A 88 8.87 4.19 -9.92
CA THR A 88 8.83 4.03 -11.39
C THR A 88 7.98 5.14 -12.04
N ALA A 89 6.80 5.41 -11.52
CA ALA A 89 5.92 6.45 -12.04
C ALA A 89 6.57 7.84 -11.92
N VAL A 90 7.09 8.18 -10.74
CA VAL A 90 7.71 9.50 -10.53
C VAL A 90 8.97 9.67 -11.37
N GLN A 91 9.84 8.65 -11.46
CA GLN A 91 11.03 8.71 -12.32
C GLN A 91 10.64 8.93 -13.80
N SER A 92 9.62 8.21 -14.28
CA SER A 92 9.12 8.36 -15.66
C SER A 92 8.60 9.78 -15.94
N LEU A 93 7.85 10.36 -14.99
CA LEU A 93 7.35 11.73 -15.10
C LEU A 93 8.49 12.77 -15.03
N VAL A 94 9.44 12.58 -14.15
CA VAL A 94 10.65 13.43 -14.06
C VAL A 94 11.44 13.39 -15.35
N ASP A 95 11.67 12.22 -15.93
CA ASP A 95 12.38 12.06 -17.21
C ASP A 95 11.59 12.70 -18.37
N HIS A 96 10.27 12.62 -18.33
CA HIS A 96 9.40 13.27 -19.32
C HIS A 96 9.57 14.81 -19.27
N VAL A 97 9.52 15.41 -18.08
CA VAL A 97 9.69 16.85 -17.88
C VAL A 97 11.10 17.31 -18.27
N ASN A 98 12.13 16.54 -17.89
CA ASN A 98 13.52 16.83 -18.24
C ASN A 98 13.76 16.82 -19.76
N ARG A 99 13.11 15.89 -20.50
CA ARG A 99 13.17 15.90 -21.98
C ARG A 99 12.58 17.17 -22.60
N GLN A 100 11.66 17.82 -21.90
CA GLN A 100 11.10 19.14 -22.30
C GLN A 100 11.99 20.32 -21.86
N LYS A 101 13.17 20.04 -21.27
CA LYS A 101 14.11 21.06 -20.75
C LYS A 101 13.49 21.92 -19.63
N GLN A 102 12.58 21.36 -18.86
CA GLN A 102 11.99 21.98 -17.67
C GLN A 102 12.54 21.28 -16.43
N THR A 103 12.55 21.98 -15.29
CA THR A 103 12.94 21.40 -14.00
C THR A 103 11.69 20.91 -13.27
N PRO A 104 11.54 19.61 -13.04
CA PRO A 104 10.40 19.08 -12.29
C PRO A 104 10.56 19.36 -10.79
N HIS A 105 9.43 19.59 -10.12
CA HIS A 105 9.36 19.69 -8.66
C HIS A 105 8.58 18.52 -8.09
N ILE A 106 9.12 17.85 -7.09
CA ILE A 106 8.48 16.71 -6.40
C ILE A 106 8.02 17.21 -5.03
N VAL A 107 6.72 16.97 -4.71
CA VAL A 107 6.15 17.24 -3.39
C VAL A 107 5.65 15.92 -2.80
N ASP A 108 6.08 15.62 -1.60
CA ASP A 108 5.63 14.49 -0.77
C ASP A 108 5.02 15.01 0.52
N THR A 109 4.44 14.14 1.34
CA THR A 109 3.93 14.50 2.68
C THR A 109 4.74 13.80 3.77
N SER A 110 4.86 14.44 4.94
CA SER A 110 5.54 13.87 6.11
C SER A 110 4.86 12.62 6.68
N LEU A 111 3.63 12.28 6.25
CA LEU A 111 2.92 11.05 6.59
C LEU A 111 3.10 9.95 5.53
N GLY A 112 3.86 10.22 4.45
CA GLY A 112 4.16 9.27 3.40
C GLY A 112 5.01 8.09 3.88
N TYR A 113 4.94 6.97 3.15
CA TYR A 113 5.75 5.80 3.48
C TYR A 113 7.25 6.14 3.34
N GLY A 114 8.01 6.00 4.42
CA GLY A 114 9.42 6.41 4.50
C GLY A 114 10.34 5.77 3.45
N GLY A 115 9.99 4.59 2.91
CA GLY A 115 10.71 3.97 1.79
C GLY A 115 10.49 4.73 0.48
N VAL A 116 9.26 5.20 0.22
CA VAL A 116 8.92 6.04 -0.93
C VAL A 116 9.61 7.39 -0.80
N THR A 117 9.46 8.07 0.34
CA THR A 117 10.11 9.37 0.60
C THR A 117 11.61 9.35 0.29
N ARG A 118 12.34 8.32 0.76
CA ARG A 118 13.78 8.16 0.43
C ARG A 118 14.02 7.99 -1.07
N GLY A 119 13.16 7.24 -1.75
CA GLY A 119 13.23 7.06 -3.20
C GLY A 119 13.02 8.37 -3.95
N LEU A 120 12.05 9.19 -3.54
CA LEU A 120 11.76 10.51 -4.13
C LEU A 120 12.94 11.48 -3.96
N GLN A 121 13.52 11.53 -2.75
CA GLN A 121 14.73 12.31 -2.47
C GLN A 121 15.92 11.87 -3.35
N HIS A 122 16.06 10.54 -3.54
CA HIS A 122 17.10 10.01 -4.41
C HIS A 122 16.88 10.37 -5.88
N ILE A 123 15.64 10.31 -6.38
CA ILE A 123 15.29 10.77 -7.74
C ILE A 123 15.66 12.24 -7.89
N ALA A 124 15.21 13.10 -6.96
CA ALA A 124 15.51 14.54 -7.02
C ALA A 124 17.02 14.81 -7.09
N ALA A 125 17.80 14.17 -6.21
CA ALA A 125 19.26 14.35 -6.15
C ALA A 125 19.97 13.94 -7.46
N ARG A 126 19.43 12.95 -8.22
CA ARG A 126 20.09 12.44 -9.44
C ARG A 126 19.61 13.08 -10.72
N SER A 127 18.37 13.57 -10.76
CA SER A 127 17.74 14.04 -11.99
C SER A 127 17.75 15.55 -12.16
N GLY A 128 18.21 16.31 -11.16
CA GLY A 128 18.12 17.77 -11.13
C GLY A 128 16.72 18.28 -10.77
N ALA A 129 15.78 17.40 -10.40
CA ALA A 129 14.50 17.81 -9.85
C ALA A 129 14.68 18.46 -8.46
N THR A 130 13.76 19.33 -8.09
CA THR A 130 13.67 19.84 -6.71
C THR A 130 12.70 19.00 -5.90
N TYR A 131 12.83 19.03 -4.56
CA TYR A 131 12.01 18.23 -3.64
C TYR A 131 11.58 19.07 -2.45
N SER A 132 10.31 18.91 -2.04
CA SER A 132 9.75 19.51 -0.83
C SER A 132 8.90 18.50 -0.07
N ASP A 133 8.91 18.60 1.26
CA ASP A 133 8.11 17.81 2.18
C ASP A 133 7.00 18.70 2.78
N ALA A 134 5.75 18.41 2.42
CA ALA A 134 4.59 19.07 3.01
C ALA A 134 4.32 18.48 4.40
N ARG A 135 4.65 19.23 5.44
CA ARG A 135 4.48 18.80 6.83
C ARG A 135 3.02 18.78 7.21
N LEU A 136 2.53 17.57 7.52
CA LEU A 136 1.22 17.32 8.11
C LEU A 136 1.40 16.92 9.58
N THR A 137 0.64 17.56 10.45
CA THR A 137 0.67 17.29 11.90
C THR A 137 -0.34 16.20 12.25
N TYR A 138 0.14 15.04 12.67
CA TYR A 138 -0.71 13.96 13.17
C TYR A 138 -1.20 14.25 14.60
N PRO A 139 -2.49 14.08 14.89
CA PRO A 139 -3.62 13.72 14.04
C PRO A 139 -4.43 14.96 13.50
N VAL A 140 -3.87 16.15 13.54
CA VAL A 140 -4.63 17.43 13.41
C VAL A 140 -4.88 17.82 11.94
N ASP A 141 -3.89 17.70 11.06
CA ASP A 141 -3.95 18.20 9.68
C ASP A 141 -4.53 17.14 8.73
N LEU A 142 -5.80 16.77 8.90
CA LEU A 142 -6.44 15.69 8.13
C LEU A 142 -7.58 16.16 7.19
N ASP A 143 -7.95 17.43 7.24
CA ASP A 143 -8.97 17.98 6.34
C ASP A 143 -8.38 18.27 4.95
N ALA A 144 -9.17 18.04 3.91
CA ALA A 144 -8.75 18.23 2.52
C ALA A 144 -8.16 19.61 2.26
N SER A 145 -8.82 20.66 2.78
CA SER A 145 -8.38 22.04 2.64
C SER A 145 -7.04 22.31 3.31
N VAL A 146 -6.79 21.71 4.48
CA VAL A 146 -5.53 21.85 5.21
C VAL A 146 -4.42 21.13 4.47
N ILE A 147 -4.64 19.88 4.04
CA ILE A 147 -3.65 19.11 3.26
C ILE A 147 -3.33 19.84 1.96
N ALA A 148 -4.35 20.30 1.23
CA ALA A 148 -4.18 21.04 -0.02
C ALA A 148 -3.41 22.35 0.19
N GLN A 149 -3.65 23.06 1.30
CA GLN A 149 -2.89 24.26 1.66
C GLN A 149 -1.40 23.92 1.90
N ARG A 150 -1.11 22.90 2.70
CA ARG A 150 0.27 22.47 2.97
C ARG A 150 1.02 22.06 1.70
N LEU A 151 0.34 21.34 0.80
CA LEU A 151 0.91 21.00 -0.51
C LEU A 151 1.22 22.27 -1.32
N ARG A 152 0.26 23.21 -1.44
CA ARG A 152 0.48 24.48 -2.19
C ARG A 152 1.60 25.34 -1.62
N GLU A 153 1.78 25.35 -0.29
CA GLU A 153 2.90 26.06 0.36
C GLU A 153 4.27 25.50 -0.07
N CYS A 154 4.32 24.23 -0.46
CA CYS A 154 5.52 23.55 -0.94
C CYS A 154 5.69 23.60 -2.46
N MET A 155 4.68 24.02 -3.21
CA MET A 155 4.72 24.07 -4.69
C MET A 155 5.40 25.35 -5.18
N PRO A 156 6.09 25.30 -6.36
CA PRO A 156 6.67 26.49 -6.99
C PRO A 156 5.59 27.52 -7.34
N LYS A 157 5.94 28.80 -7.23
CA LYS A 157 5.03 29.92 -7.56
C LYS A 157 4.93 30.21 -9.07
N ASP A 158 5.86 29.68 -9.86
CA ASP A 158 6.06 29.96 -11.29
C ASP A 158 5.45 28.88 -12.21
N ASP A 159 4.47 28.13 -11.73
CA ASP A 159 3.77 27.04 -12.47
C ASP A 159 4.74 25.97 -13.04
N ALA A 160 5.89 25.77 -12.38
CA ALA A 160 6.82 24.72 -12.74
C ALA A 160 6.16 23.33 -12.66
N PRO A 161 6.52 22.38 -13.56
CA PRO A 161 5.93 21.06 -13.56
C PRO A 161 6.07 20.36 -12.22
N THR A 162 4.97 20.15 -11.53
CA THR A 162 4.94 19.59 -10.18
C THR A 162 4.33 18.19 -10.15
N ILE A 163 5.01 17.28 -9.46
CA ILE A 163 4.58 15.91 -9.22
C ILE A 163 4.32 15.78 -7.72
N VAL A 164 3.06 15.57 -7.35
CA VAL A 164 2.64 15.36 -5.96
C VAL A 164 2.49 13.87 -5.70
N VAL A 165 3.13 13.38 -4.66
CA VAL A 165 2.96 12.00 -4.18
C VAL A 165 2.16 12.04 -2.89
N LEU A 166 1.08 11.26 -2.82
CA LEU A 166 0.16 11.27 -1.69
C LEU A 166 -0.31 9.85 -1.39
N ASP A 167 -0.19 9.44 -0.13
CA ASP A 167 -0.77 8.17 0.33
C ASP A 167 -2.30 8.24 0.32
N HIS A 168 -3.00 7.21 -0.15
CA HIS A 168 -4.45 7.09 0.01
C HIS A 168 -4.81 6.65 1.44
N ILE A 169 -4.05 5.67 1.96
CA ILE A 169 -4.06 5.26 3.35
C ILE A 169 -2.62 5.25 3.83
N THR A 170 -2.33 6.07 4.83
CA THR A 170 -0.97 6.23 5.36
C THR A 170 -0.45 4.94 6.00
N SER A 171 0.81 4.60 5.73
CA SER A 171 1.39 3.32 6.14
C SER A 171 1.54 3.21 7.66
N GLU A 172 2.17 4.18 8.30
CA GLU A 172 2.49 4.11 9.72
C GLU A 172 1.29 4.44 10.60
N THR A 173 0.47 5.40 10.19
CA THR A 173 -0.61 5.96 11.02
C THR A 173 -1.99 5.40 10.70
N GLY A 174 -2.15 4.64 9.59
CA GLY A 174 -3.43 4.03 9.23
C GLY A 174 -4.57 5.03 9.01
N LEU A 175 -4.24 6.22 8.47
CA LEU A 175 -5.23 7.26 8.17
C LEU A 175 -5.73 7.14 6.74
N LEU A 176 -7.04 7.27 6.55
CA LEU A 176 -7.67 7.42 5.25
C LEU A 176 -7.69 8.91 4.87
N LEU A 177 -6.90 9.30 3.88
CA LEU A 177 -6.83 10.69 3.42
C LEU A 177 -7.91 10.98 2.37
N PRO A 178 -8.50 12.19 2.39
CA PRO A 178 -9.51 12.64 1.43
C PRO A 178 -8.86 13.05 0.09
N VAL A 179 -8.24 12.07 -0.58
CA VAL A 179 -7.34 12.31 -1.73
C VAL A 179 -8.06 12.97 -2.90
N ALA A 180 -9.28 12.57 -3.22
CA ALA A 180 -10.03 13.13 -4.34
C ALA A 180 -10.32 14.64 -4.14
N GLU A 181 -10.72 15.01 -2.93
CA GLU A 181 -10.97 16.39 -2.52
C GLU A 181 -9.67 17.22 -2.53
N VAL A 182 -8.57 16.66 -2.01
CA VAL A 182 -7.24 17.29 -2.02
C VAL A 182 -6.80 17.57 -3.45
N ILE A 183 -6.94 16.60 -4.37
CA ILE A 183 -6.59 16.78 -5.78
C ILE A 183 -7.43 17.92 -6.40
N ALA A 184 -8.73 17.92 -6.16
CA ALA A 184 -9.63 18.96 -6.68
C ALA A 184 -9.24 20.35 -6.18
N GLU A 185 -8.96 20.50 -4.89
CA GLU A 185 -8.55 21.76 -4.30
C GLU A 185 -7.18 22.25 -4.79
N VAL A 186 -6.19 21.36 -4.90
CA VAL A 186 -4.87 21.75 -5.43
C VAL A 186 -5.00 22.17 -6.90
N ARG A 187 -5.73 21.41 -7.71
CA ARG A 187 -5.89 21.74 -9.15
C ARG A 187 -6.68 23.01 -9.43
N SER A 188 -7.46 23.50 -8.49
CA SER A 188 -8.14 24.80 -8.65
C SER A 188 -7.15 25.96 -8.84
N THR A 189 -5.92 25.81 -8.35
CA THR A 189 -4.84 26.81 -8.46
C THR A 189 -3.61 26.31 -9.22
N HIS A 190 -3.39 25.01 -9.28
CA HIS A 190 -2.28 24.36 -9.96
C HIS A 190 -2.81 23.28 -10.91
N PRO A 191 -3.46 23.66 -12.03
CA PRO A 191 -4.20 22.72 -12.90
C PRO A 191 -3.31 21.68 -13.57
N HIS A 192 -2.01 21.95 -13.70
CA HIS A 192 -1.03 21.09 -14.35
C HIS A 192 -0.32 20.12 -13.39
N ALA A 193 -0.55 20.24 -12.08
CA ALA A 193 0.03 19.32 -11.09
C ALA A 193 -0.36 17.87 -11.37
N LYS A 194 0.64 16.97 -11.35
CA LYS A 194 0.46 15.53 -11.53
C LYS A 194 0.41 14.83 -10.18
N PHE A 195 -0.59 13.99 -10.01
CA PHE A 195 -0.79 13.25 -8.75
C PHE A 195 -0.49 11.77 -8.94
N VAL A 196 0.55 11.29 -8.24
CA VAL A 196 0.88 9.89 -8.09
C VAL A 196 0.41 9.43 -6.71
N ILE A 197 -0.54 8.52 -6.68
CA ILE A 197 -1.16 8.07 -5.44
C ILE A 197 -0.57 6.74 -4.99
N ASP A 198 0.04 6.74 -3.80
CA ASP A 198 0.41 5.51 -3.11
C ASP A 198 -0.85 4.89 -2.48
N GLY A 199 -1.39 3.91 -3.19
CA GLY A 199 -2.54 3.11 -2.78
C GLY A 199 -2.13 1.76 -2.16
N ALA A 200 -0.94 1.67 -1.55
CA ALA A 200 -0.41 0.41 -1.00
C ALA A 200 -1.40 -0.33 -0.09
N HIS A 201 -2.26 0.39 0.60
CA HIS A 201 -3.28 -0.16 1.49
C HIS A 201 -4.70 -0.12 0.93
N SER A 202 -4.94 0.45 -0.25
CA SER A 202 -6.31 0.66 -0.75
C SER A 202 -6.89 -0.54 -1.49
N ALA A 203 -6.08 -1.26 -2.31
CA ALA A 203 -6.55 -2.44 -3.05
C ALA A 203 -6.98 -3.57 -2.10
N GLY A 204 -8.24 -3.97 -2.16
CA GLY A 204 -8.83 -5.01 -1.29
C GLY A 204 -9.43 -4.48 0.02
N MET A 205 -8.96 -3.34 0.55
CA MET A 205 -9.53 -2.69 1.73
C MET A 205 -10.65 -1.70 1.36
N LEU A 206 -10.47 -0.92 0.30
CA LEU A 206 -11.49 0.01 -0.17
C LEU A 206 -12.30 -0.60 -1.31
N GLN A 207 -13.61 -0.35 -1.33
CA GLN A 207 -14.48 -0.78 -2.43
C GLN A 207 -14.12 -0.05 -3.74
N GLN A 208 -13.69 1.20 -3.65
CA GLN A 208 -13.18 2.00 -4.76
C GLN A 208 -11.73 2.42 -4.44
N PRO A 209 -10.73 1.58 -4.75
CA PRO A 209 -9.36 1.81 -4.31
C PRO A 209 -8.64 2.92 -5.07
N ILE A 210 -9.11 3.29 -6.26
CA ILE A 210 -8.49 4.31 -7.12
C ILE A 210 -9.25 5.61 -6.97
N PRO A 211 -8.68 6.65 -6.33
CA PRO A 211 -9.37 7.92 -6.10
C PRO A 211 -9.58 8.69 -7.41
N GLN A 212 -10.64 9.49 -7.45
CA GLN A 212 -10.92 10.35 -8.59
C GLN A 212 -9.82 11.41 -8.76
N GLY A 213 -9.55 11.74 -10.01
CA GLY A 213 -8.61 12.80 -10.35
C GLY A 213 -7.13 12.43 -10.28
N CYS A 214 -6.73 11.26 -9.78
CA CYS A 214 -5.33 10.86 -9.80
C CYS A 214 -4.83 10.62 -11.23
N ASP A 215 -3.56 10.97 -11.51
CA ASP A 215 -2.91 10.69 -12.79
C ASP A 215 -2.34 9.27 -12.83
N VAL A 216 -1.71 8.85 -11.74
CA VAL A 216 -1.21 7.48 -11.54
C VAL A 216 -1.61 7.00 -10.15
N TRP A 217 -2.06 5.77 -10.05
CA TRP A 217 -2.28 5.07 -8.80
C TRP A 217 -1.45 3.79 -8.76
N VAL A 218 -0.88 3.48 -7.59
CA VAL A 218 -0.15 2.23 -7.38
C VAL A 218 -0.62 1.56 -6.11
N GLY A 219 -1.09 0.31 -6.20
CA GLY A 219 -1.64 -0.41 -5.04
C GLY A 219 -1.07 -1.81 -4.87
N ASN A 220 -0.78 -2.21 -3.62
CA ASN A 220 -0.34 -3.57 -3.32
C ASN A 220 -1.49 -4.57 -3.43
N LEU A 221 -1.35 -5.56 -4.30
CA LEU A 221 -2.29 -6.67 -4.42
C LEU A 221 -1.97 -7.80 -3.42
N HIS A 222 -0.73 -7.83 -2.91
CA HIS A 222 -0.29 -8.82 -1.93
C HIS A 222 -0.65 -8.47 -0.47
N LYS A 223 -1.20 -7.26 -0.19
CA LYS A 223 -1.70 -6.92 1.15
C LYS A 223 -3.14 -7.39 1.30
N TRP A 224 -4.10 -6.49 1.16
CA TRP A 224 -5.51 -6.72 1.47
C TRP A 224 -6.28 -7.55 0.43
N LEU A 225 -5.75 -7.70 -0.79
CA LEU A 225 -6.27 -8.66 -1.76
C LEU A 225 -5.68 -10.07 -1.56
N CYS A 226 -4.61 -10.22 -0.75
CA CYS A 226 -4.03 -11.50 -0.35
C CYS A 226 -3.35 -12.28 -1.47
N ALA A 227 -2.91 -11.63 -2.56
CA ALA A 227 -2.07 -12.27 -3.57
C ALA A 227 -0.69 -12.64 -2.99
N PRO A 228 0.03 -13.61 -3.57
CA PRO A 228 1.41 -13.89 -3.19
C PRO A 228 2.32 -12.68 -3.43
N ARG A 229 3.34 -12.55 -2.62
CA ARG A 229 4.38 -11.51 -2.77
C ARG A 229 5.44 -11.94 -3.79
N PRO A 230 5.97 -11.03 -4.62
CA PRO A 230 5.58 -9.63 -4.77
C PRO A 230 4.45 -9.47 -5.80
N ALA A 231 3.45 -8.62 -5.53
CA ALA A 231 2.42 -8.26 -6.50
C ALA A 231 1.79 -6.91 -6.16
N ALA A 232 1.79 -6.00 -7.12
CA ALA A 232 1.10 -4.72 -7.08
C ALA A 232 0.63 -4.33 -8.48
N GLY A 233 -0.30 -3.38 -8.55
CA GLY A 233 -0.78 -2.79 -9.80
C GLY A 233 -0.36 -1.34 -9.90
N LEU A 234 0.04 -0.92 -11.10
CA LEU A 234 0.23 0.46 -11.51
C LEU A 234 -0.86 0.82 -12.52
N VAL A 235 -1.61 1.86 -12.25
CA VAL A 235 -2.75 2.30 -13.08
C VAL A 235 -2.52 3.72 -13.59
N CYS A 236 -2.72 3.93 -14.90
CA CYS A 236 -2.71 5.24 -15.52
C CYS A 236 -3.79 5.30 -16.60
N ARG A 237 -4.87 6.06 -16.34
CA ARG A 237 -6.00 6.21 -17.27
C ARG A 237 -5.78 7.25 -18.36
N ASN A 238 -4.78 8.12 -18.19
CA ASN A 238 -4.48 9.18 -19.16
C ASN A 238 -3.62 8.66 -20.32
N PRO A 239 -4.14 8.58 -21.58
CA PRO A 239 -3.38 8.02 -22.69
C PRO A 239 -2.09 8.76 -23.04
N GLN A 240 -2.06 10.10 -22.86
CA GLN A 240 -0.88 10.92 -23.12
C GLN A 240 0.19 10.65 -22.05
N LEU A 241 -0.22 10.52 -20.79
CA LEU A 241 0.70 10.26 -19.70
C LEU A 241 1.27 8.84 -19.75
N ARG A 242 0.47 7.86 -20.19
CA ARG A 242 0.95 6.47 -20.39
C ARG A 242 2.17 6.38 -21.29
N GLN A 243 2.26 7.24 -22.30
CA GLN A 243 3.41 7.26 -23.23
C GLN A 243 4.73 7.63 -22.53
N SER A 244 4.66 8.30 -21.39
CA SER A 244 5.84 8.62 -20.60
C SER A 244 6.23 7.55 -19.58
N LEU A 245 5.30 6.63 -19.25
CA LEU A 245 5.57 5.58 -18.27
C LEU A 245 6.41 4.45 -18.86
N SER A 246 7.50 4.13 -18.18
CA SER A 246 8.38 3.02 -18.54
C SER A 246 8.91 2.33 -17.28
N PRO A 247 9.21 1.02 -17.34
CA PRO A 247 9.86 0.33 -16.23
C PRO A 247 11.25 0.92 -15.97
N LEU A 248 11.71 0.88 -14.72
CA LEU A 248 13.07 1.35 -14.32
C LEU A 248 14.18 0.54 -15.02
N ALA A 249 13.89 -0.70 -15.37
CA ALA A 249 14.78 -1.56 -16.16
C ALA A 249 14.08 -1.92 -17.49
N PRO A 250 14.21 -1.09 -18.53
CA PRO A 250 13.67 -1.40 -19.85
C PRO A 250 14.19 -2.75 -20.38
N SER A 251 13.32 -3.51 -21.04
CA SER A 251 13.64 -4.81 -21.60
C SER A 251 12.96 -5.01 -22.96
N TRP A 252 12.79 -6.25 -23.43
CA TRP A 252 12.33 -6.57 -24.78
C TRP A 252 11.02 -5.91 -25.21
N GLY A 253 10.05 -5.73 -24.32
CA GLY A 253 8.78 -5.07 -24.62
C GLY A 253 8.81 -3.53 -24.48
N PHE A 254 9.99 -2.90 -24.38
CA PHE A 254 10.08 -1.46 -24.12
C PHE A 254 9.41 -0.61 -25.20
N GLU A 255 9.60 -0.97 -26.47
CA GLU A 255 9.05 -0.23 -27.62
C GLU A 255 7.54 -0.40 -27.77
N ASP A 256 6.94 -1.43 -27.15
CA ASP A 256 5.50 -1.67 -27.18
C ASP A 256 4.74 -0.70 -26.24
N GLY A 257 5.46 0.04 -25.41
CA GLY A 257 4.91 1.03 -24.49
C GLY A 257 4.12 0.43 -23.32
N PHE A 258 3.47 1.30 -22.56
CA PHE A 258 2.61 0.88 -21.44
C PHE A 258 1.31 0.24 -21.94
N PRO A 259 0.83 -0.87 -21.37
CA PRO A 259 1.39 -1.59 -20.22
C PRO A 259 2.38 -2.70 -20.59
N THR A 260 2.52 -3.05 -21.87
CA THR A 260 3.26 -4.22 -22.36
C THR A 260 4.74 -4.18 -22.00
N SER A 261 5.34 -2.98 -21.95
CA SER A 261 6.73 -2.79 -21.51
C SER A 261 7.00 -3.26 -20.07
N PHE A 262 5.95 -3.47 -19.28
CA PHE A 262 6.06 -3.96 -17.89
C PHE A 262 5.93 -5.47 -17.78
N ASP A 263 5.41 -6.16 -18.81
CA ASP A 263 5.15 -7.61 -18.76
C ASP A 263 6.43 -8.44 -18.71
N TRP A 264 7.52 -7.93 -19.26
CA TRP A 264 8.80 -8.59 -19.25
C TRP A 264 9.95 -7.65 -18.87
N GLN A 265 10.46 -7.79 -17.67
CA GLN A 265 11.60 -7.02 -17.15
C GLN A 265 12.84 -7.90 -16.91
N GLY A 266 12.89 -9.09 -17.51
CA GLY A 266 13.94 -10.08 -17.35
C GLY A 266 13.42 -11.43 -16.84
N THR A 267 14.30 -12.42 -16.78
CA THR A 267 13.97 -13.75 -16.25
C THR A 267 13.72 -13.67 -14.75
N ALA A 268 12.47 -13.88 -14.35
CA ALA A 268 12.03 -13.83 -12.95
C ALA A 268 10.89 -14.82 -12.70
N ASP A 269 10.51 -15.00 -11.44
CA ASP A 269 9.31 -15.72 -11.06
C ASP A 269 8.09 -14.77 -11.13
N TYR A 270 7.27 -14.95 -12.16
CA TYR A 270 6.04 -14.18 -12.37
C TYR A 270 4.81 -14.84 -11.72
N SER A 271 4.97 -15.97 -11.03
CA SER A 271 3.86 -16.76 -10.49
C SER A 271 2.97 -15.97 -9.52
N SER A 272 3.53 -14.99 -8.81
CA SER A 272 2.75 -14.13 -7.91
C SER A 272 1.77 -13.23 -8.67
N TYR A 273 2.14 -12.65 -9.83
CA TYR A 273 1.23 -11.88 -10.68
C TYR A 273 0.14 -12.77 -11.27
N LEU A 274 0.52 -13.96 -11.74
CA LEU A 274 -0.39 -14.94 -12.31
C LEU A 274 -1.38 -15.50 -11.29
N SER A 275 -1.09 -15.39 -10.00
CA SER A 275 -1.96 -15.84 -8.90
C SER A 275 -2.92 -14.76 -8.41
N VAL A 276 -2.82 -13.51 -8.91
CA VAL A 276 -3.75 -12.43 -8.53
C VAL A 276 -5.21 -12.77 -8.86
N PRO A 277 -5.55 -13.37 -10.03
CA PRO A 277 -6.91 -13.83 -10.30
C PRO A 277 -7.45 -14.81 -9.25
N ALA A 278 -6.64 -15.73 -8.76
CA ALA A 278 -7.05 -16.66 -7.70
C ALA A 278 -7.29 -15.93 -6.37
N ALA A 279 -6.48 -14.91 -6.04
CA ALA A 279 -6.70 -14.10 -4.86
C ALA A 279 -8.00 -13.28 -4.96
N ILE A 280 -8.34 -12.75 -6.14
CA ILE A 280 -9.63 -12.10 -6.40
C ILE A 280 -10.77 -13.08 -6.14
N THR A 281 -10.74 -14.26 -6.77
CA THR A 281 -11.76 -15.30 -6.59
C THR A 281 -11.90 -15.70 -5.12
N PHE A 282 -10.79 -15.84 -4.39
CA PHE A 282 -10.82 -16.14 -2.96
C PHE A 282 -11.53 -15.04 -2.16
N GLN A 283 -11.24 -13.77 -2.44
CA GLN A 283 -11.89 -12.64 -1.74
C GLN A 283 -13.38 -12.50 -2.06
N GLU A 284 -13.80 -12.89 -3.25
CA GLU A 284 -15.20 -12.83 -3.70
C GLU A 284 -16.10 -13.90 -3.05
N GLN A 285 -15.55 -14.83 -2.26
CA GLN A 285 -16.34 -15.72 -1.39
C GLN A 285 -17.18 -14.95 -0.37
N TRP A 286 -16.74 -13.75 -0.02
CA TRP A 286 -17.47 -12.79 0.82
C TRP A 286 -17.70 -11.49 0.06
N SER A 287 -18.92 -10.96 0.13
CA SER A 287 -19.15 -9.61 -0.38
C SER A 287 -18.24 -8.59 0.34
N TRP A 288 -17.93 -7.50 -0.33
CA TRP A 288 -17.14 -6.44 0.33
C TRP A 288 -17.79 -5.99 1.63
N ALA A 289 -19.13 -5.84 1.67
CA ALA A 289 -19.86 -5.43 2.87
C ALA A 289 -19.64 -6.39 4.05
N VAL A 290 -19.64 -7.71 3.81
CA VAL A 290 -19.38 -8.72 4.86
C VAL A 290 -17.95 -8.59 5.39
N ARG A 291 -16.97 -8.42 4.50
CA ARG A 291 -15.57 -8.21 4.90
C ARG A 291 -15.38 -6.92 5.68
N ASP A 292 -16.01 -5.84 5.23
CA ASP A 292 -15.91 -4.53 5.89
C ASP A 292 -16.54 -4.55 7.28
N GLU A 293 -17.73 -5.12 7.41
CA GLU A 293 -18.42 -5.27 8.70
C GLU A 293 -17.60 -6.10 9.69
N HIS A 294 -17.13 -7.29 9.27
CA HIS A 294 -16.32 -8.15 10.13
C HIS A 294 -15.03 -7.47 10.59
N ASN A 295 -14.24 -6.97 9.64
CA ASN A 295 -12.92 -6.42 9.94
C ASN A 295 -13.00 -5.14 10.78
N ARG A 296 -13.98 -4.25 10.51
CA ARG A 296 -14.23 -3.06 11.36
C ARG A 296 -14.63 -3.48 12.75
N ARG A 297 -15.62 -4.35 12.90
CA ARG A 297 -16.08 -4.83 14.20
C ARG A 297 -14.94 -5.38 15.04
N VAL A 298 -14.08 -6.21 14.44
CA VAL A 298 -12.96 -6.83 15.15
C VAL A 298 -11.91 -5.80 15.54
N VAL A 299 -11.46 -4.95 14.60
CA VAL A 299 -10.40 -3.97 14.90
C VAL A 299 -10.87 -2.87 15.86
N ASP A 300 -12.15 -2.46 15.81
CA ASP A 300 -12.73 -1.48 16.74
C ASP A 300 -12.80 -2.06 18.15
N ALA A 301 -13.31 -3.29 18.30
CA ALA A 301 -13.37 -3.96 19.58
C ALA A 301 -11.97 -4.21 20.18
N ALA A 302 -10.99 -4.58 19.35
CA ALA A 302 -9.61 -4.74 19.76
C ALA A 302 -9.00 -3.41 20.26
N ALA A 303 -9.19 -2.33 19.51
CA ALA A 303 -8.71 -1.00 19.89
C ALA A 303 -9.34 -0.53 21.22
N GLU A 304 -10.63 -0.74 21.38
CA GLU A 304 -11.34 -0.40 22.63
C GLU A 304 -10.87 -1.24 23.82
N THR A 305 -10.58 -2.52 23.62
CA THR A 305 -10.01 -3.40 24.65
C THR A 305 -8.66 -2.88 25.13
N LEU A 306 -7.76 -2.51 24.22
CA LEU A 306 -6.45 -1.95 24.56
C LEU A 306 -6.58 -0.57 25.21
N ARG A 307 -7.44 0.31 24.70
CA ARG A 307 -7.68 1.64 25.28
C ARG A 307 -8.13 1.54 26.73
N ARG A 308 -9.06 0.64 27.05
CA ARG A 308 -9.53 0.39 28.42
C ARG A 308 -8.41 -0.15 29.30
N ALA A 309 -7.67 -1.14 28.84
CA ALA A 309 -6.59 -1.76 29.61
C ALA A 309 -5.46 -0.77 29.91
N TRP A 310 -5.12 0.10 28.96
CA TRP A 310 -4.03 1.07 29.10
C TRP A 310 -4.50 2.45 29.61
N LYS A 311 -5.81 2.66 29.77
CA LYS A 311 -6.43 3.93 30.21
C LYS A 311 -6.04 5.10 29.31
N VAL A 312 -6.11 4.88 28.00
CA VAL A 312 -5.84 5.88 26.97
C VAL A 312 -7.10 6.14 26.13
N GLU A 313 -7.24 7.35 25.63
CA GLU A 313 -8.39 7.74 24.79
C GLU A 313 -8.09 7.57 23.31
N ALA A 314 -9.15 7.56 22.49
CA ALA A 314 -9.02 7.73 21.06
C ALA A 314 -8.47 9.12 20.74
N HIS A 315 -7.56 9.21 19.78
CA HIS A 315 -6.87 10.46 19.44
C HIS A 315 -7.15 10.89 17.98
N VAL A 316 -7.85 10.06 17.22
CA VAL A 316 -8.31 10.32 15.85
C VAL A 316 -9.80 10.03 15.76
N ASP A 317 -10.53 10.84 14.99
CA ASP A 317 -11.92 10.54 14.66
C ASP A 317 -11.98 9.26 13.80
N ALA A 318 -12.93 8.37 14.13
CA ALA A 318 -13.08 7.08 13.44
C ALA A 318 -13.33 7.22 11.93
N SER A 319 -13.88 8.35 11.47
CA SER A 319 -14.09 8.64 10.05
C SER A 319 -12.79 8.90 9.27
N ARG A 320 -11.69 9.18 9.99
CA ARG A 320 -10.36 9.42 9.42
C ARG A 320 -9.45 8.19 9.51
N GLU A 321 -9.82 7.18 10.26
CA GLU A 321 -9.07 5.93 10.33
C GLU A 321 -9.37 5.05 9.10
N ALA A 322 -8.34 4.30 8.66
CA ALA A 322 -8.52 3.30 7.62
C ALA A 322 -9.59 2.26 8.04
N PRO A 323 -10.35 1.68 7.11
CA PRO A 323 -11.43 0.75 7.45
C PRO A 323 -11.03 -0.36 8.40
N TRP A 324 -9.86 -0.98 8.21
CA TRP A 324 -9.44 -2.20 8.91
C TRP A 324 -8.13 -2.06 9.69
N MET A 325 -7.75 -0.81 10.01
CA MET A 325 -6.58 -0.50 10.85
C MET A 325 -6.95 0.52 11.93
N ARG A 326 -6.32 0.38 13.09
CA ARG A 326 -6.47 1.33 14.21
C ARG A 326 -5.13 1.61 14.86
N MET A 327 -4.94 2.84 15.29
CA MET A 327 -3.82 3.24 16.13
C MET A 327 -4.26 3.35 17.59
N VAL A 328 -3.56 2.69 18.48
CA VAL A 328 -3.78 2.82 19.93
C VAL A 328 -2.50 3.29 20.59
N LYS A 329 -2.56 4.41 21.31
CA LYS A 329 -1.44 4.93 22.07
C LYS A 329 -1.03 3.92 23.12
N THR A 330 0.28 3.66 23.24
CA THR A 330 0.81 2.77 24.29
C THR A 330 1.00 3.49 25.62
N THR A 331 1.38 2.75 26.65
CA THR A 331 1.73 3.30 27.97
C THR A 331 3.18 3.78 28.07
N ALA A 332 3.92 3.83 26.95
CA ALA A 332 5.28 4.36 26.94
C ALA A 332 5.31 5.81 27.45
N SER A 333 6.21 6.08 28.39
CA SER A 333 6.34 7.41 29.02
C SER A 333 7.02 8.44 28.11
N ARG A 334 7.64 8.01 27.04
CA ARG A 334 8.33 8.82 26.01
C ARG A 334 8.24 8.15 24.64
N PRO A 335 8.53 8.89 23.56
CA PRO A 335 8.70 8.29 22.24
C PRO A 335 9.84 7.26 22.25
N LEU A 336 9.60 6.09 21.66
CA LEU A 336 10.61 5.03 21.55
C LEU A 336 11.47 5.24 20.32
N THR A 337 12.75 4.92 20.46
CA THR A 337 13.69 4.85 19.35
C THR A 337 13.38 3.63 18.46
N LYS A 338 13.87 3.65 17.21
CA LYS A 338 13.70 2.50 16.30
C LYS A 338 14.19 1.18 16.93
N GLN A 339 15.33 1.20 17.60
CA GLN A 339 15.88 0.01 18.24
C GLN A 339 14.97 -0.53 19.36
N GLU A 340 14.38 0.37 20.16
CA GLU A 340 13.43 -0.01 21.21
C GLU A 340 12.13 -0.55 20.64
N LEU A 341 11.61 0.04 19.54
CA LEU A 341 10.45 -0.49 18.80
C LEU A 341 10.72 -1.89 18.29
N ASP A 342 11.83 -2.09 17.56
CA ASP A 342 12.20 -3.39 16.99
C ASP A 342 12.35 -4.45 18.11
N SER A 343 13.02 -4.12 19.21
CA SER A 343 13.18 -5.03 20.36
C SER A 343 11.86 -5.37 21.03
N THR A 344 10.95 -4.40 21.17
CA THR A 344 9.63 -4.64 21.78
C THR A 344 8.76 -5.51 20.89
N ILE A 345 8.78 -5.30 19.58
CA ILE A 345 8.06 -6.14 18.58
C ILE A 345 8.58 -7.58 18.64
N GLU A 346 9.90 -7.77 18.65
CA GLU A 346 10.51 -9.11 18.74
C GLU A 346 10.09 -9.83 20.05
N ARG A 347 10.10 -9.10 21.15
CA ARG A 347 9.64 -9.64 22.45
C ARG A 347 8.16 -9.99 22.43
N ALA A 348 7.31 -9.17 21.83
CA ALA A 348 5.88 -9.47 21.68
C ALA A 348 5.66 -10.77 20.91
N GLY A 349 6.35 -10.96 19.79
CA GLY A 349 6.29 -12.22 19.03
C GLY A 349 6.74 -13.43 19.86
N ARG A 350 7.83 -13.31 20.63
CA ARG A 350 8.39 -14.39 21.43
C ARG A 350 7.58 -14.70 22.69
N GLU A 351 7.24 -13.65 23.48
CA GLU A 351 6.68 -13.78 24.82
C GLU A 351 5.14 -13.82 24.80
N LEU A 352 4.49 -13.03 23.94
CA LEU A 352 3.04 -12.94 23.81
C LEU A 352 2.46 -13.78 22.67
N LYS A 353 3.31 -14.33 21.79
CA LYS A 353 2.88 -15.02 20.55
C LYS A 353 2.01 -14.13 19.65
N ALA A 354 2.29 -12.84 19.61
CA ALA A 354 1.51 -11.84 18.88
C ALA A 354 2.42 -11.06 17.91
N GLU A 355 2.13 -11.16 16.61
CA GLU A 355 2.78 -10.38 15.57
C GLU A 355 2.05 -9.04 15.42
N CYS A 356 2.70 -7.97 15.85
CA CYS A 356 2.17 -6.61 15.84
C CYS A 356 3.19 -5.63 15.26
N VAL A 357 2.82 -4.37 15.13
CA VAL A 357 3.74 -3.29 14.77
C VAL A 357 3.58 -2.12 15.73
N LEU A 358 4.71 -1.59 16.18
CA LEU A 358 4.80 -0.38 16.97
C LEU A 358 5.40 0.74 16.11
N VAL A 359 4.86 1.94 16.27
CA VAL A 359 5.35 3.14 15.57
C VAL A 359 5.44 4.31 16.54
N THR A 360 6.42 5.18 16.34
CA THR A 360 6.53 6.45 17.06
C THR A 360 6.10 7.57 16.11
N VAL A 361 5.11 8.35 16.53
CA VAL A 361 4.60 9.50 15.79
C VAL A 361 4.57 10.71 16.73
N GLY A 362 5.29 11.77 16.38
CA GLY A 362 5.48 12.90 17.29
C GLY A 362 6.10 12.45 18.62
N ASP A 363 5.48 12.85 19.71
CA ASP A 363 5.95 12.57 21.08
C ASP A 363 5.35 11.29 21.70
N SER A 364 4.77 10.42 20.89
CA SER A 364 4.05 9.25 21.42
C SER A 364 4.35 7.99 20.60
N THR A 365 4.28 6.85 21.29
CA THR A 365 4.39 5.51 20.68
C THR A 365 3.02 4.84 20.63
N TYR A 366 2.73 4.20 19.52
CA TYR A 366 1.44 3.55 19.23
C TYR A 366 1.66 2.11 18.82
N VAL A 367 0.67 1.26 19.08
CA VAL A 367 0.49 -0.01 18.36
C VAL A 367 -0.48 0.24 17.22
N ARG A 368 -0.12 -0.20 15.99
CA ARG A 368 -1.01 -0.21 14.85
C ARG A 368 -1.62 -1.60 14.70
N LEU A 369 -2.92 -1.68 14.88
CA LEU A 369 -3.73 -2.88 14.73
C LEU A 369 -4.17 -3.05 13.27
N SER A 370 -4.28 -4.28 12.83
CA SER A 370 -4.91 -4.66 11.55
C SER A 370 -5.83 -5.85 11.79
N ALA A 371 -7.03 -5.85 11.20
CA ALA A 371 -7.92 -7.01 11.20
C ALA A 371 -8.17 -7.52 9.78
N HIS A 372 -8.28 -8.83 9.63
CA HIS A 372 -8.71 -9.50 8.42
C HIS A 372 -9.66 -10.67 8.77
N MET A 373 -10.33 -11.25 7.80
CA MET A 373 -11.35 -12.31 7.98
C MET A 373 -10.93 -13.48 8.88
N TYR A 374 -9.65 -13.71 9.11
CA TYR A 374 -9.14 -14.75 9.98
C TYR A 374 -8.99 -14.33 11.45
N ASN A 375 -9.16 -13.04 11.77
CA ASN A 375 -9.01 -12.53 13.14
C ASN A 375 -10.34 -12.53 13.89
N GLU A 376 -10.25 -12.79 15.20
CA GLU A 376 -11.28 -12.57 16.20
C GLU A 376 -10.77 -11.67 17.32
N LEU A 377 -11.66 -11.18 18.18
CA LEU A 377 -11.30 -10.27 19.28
C LEU A 377 -10.25 -10.89 20.22
N GLU A 378 -10.40 -12.17 20.51
CA GLU A 378 -9.54 -12.93 21.41
C GLU A 378 -8.07 -12.96 20.97
N ASP A 379 -7.80 -12.82 19.66
CA ASP A 379 -6.44 -12.76 19.14
C ASP A 379 -5.66 -11.55 19.65
N TYR A 380 -6.38 -10.46 20.00
CA TYR A 380 -5.78 -9.18 20.41
C TYR A 380 -5.59 -9.07 21.93
N GLU A 381 -6.17 -9.96 22.73
CA GLU A 381 -6.09 -9.89 24.21
C GLU A 381 -4.64 -9.96 24.70
N ALA A 382 -3.79 -10.75 24.04
CA ALA A 382 -2.38 -10.87 24.37
C ALA A 382 -1.62 -9.53 24.27
N LEU A 383 -2.07 -8.61 23.40
CA LEU A 383 -1.43 -7.30 23.24
C LEU A 383 -1.55 -6.39 24.46
N VAL A 384 -2.50 -6.65 25.36
CA VAL A 384 -2.58 -5.93 26.65
C VAL A 384 -1.24 -6.02 27.39
N GLY A 385 -0.56 -7.17 27.27
CA GLY A 385 0.75 -7.42 27.86
C GLY A 385 1.91 -6.59 27.29
N ILE A 386 1.74 -5.90 26.16
CA ILE A 386 2.78 -5.03 25.57
C ILE A 386 3.26 -3.97 26.57
N SER A 387 2.37 -3.45 27.42
CA SER A 387 2.74 -2.47 28.46
C SER A 387 3.86 -2.94 29.37
N GLY A 388 3.95 -4.24 29.66
CA GLY A 388 5.02 -4.85 30.43
C GLY A 388 6.32 -5.12 29.63
N LEU A 389 6.30 -4.94 28.31
CA LEU A 389 7.46 -5.10 27.43
C LEU A 389 8.10 -3.76 27.04
N LEU A 390 7.42 -2.64 27.30
CA LEU A 390 7.96 -1.30 27.02
C LEU A 390 9.14 -0.99 27.96
N PRO A 391 10.17 -0.27 27.46
CA PRO A 391 11.33 0.14 28.27
C PRO A 391 10.99 1.22 29.29
#